data_8a8453f4fd741249d56754c6ba9ce318
#
_entry.id   8a8453f4fd741249d56754c6ba9ce318
#
_cell.length_a   1.000
_cell.length_b   1.000
_cell.length_c   1.000
_cell.angle_alpha   90.00
_cell.angle_beta   90.00
_cell.angle_gamma   90.00
#
_symmetry.space_group_name_H-M   'P 1'
#
loop_
_entity.id
_entity.type
_entity.pdbx_description
1 polymer ?
#
loop_
_entity_poly.entity_id
_entity_poly.type
_entity_poly.pdbx_seq_one_letter_code
_entity_poly.pdbx_strand_id
1 'polypeptide(L)'
;MGLHHLLGQPLPVPENPFDRCMVLPGTQLVLRPLRCIPALGRLPLRTLMDLRELVSALNNFASLSLAASWDNVGLLVEPSPPHTVNTLLLTNDLTEEVMEEAVQKKADFILSYHPPIFTPLKRVTWKTWKERLVVRALEHRIGIYSPHTAYDAIPHGVNNWLAKGLGACTSVPLQPSTAPGYPAEGTHRVEFCTGDTEHLDMVLSKIKDIQEISCLTTFPARAEDEEQTRVSLNCSQKALMEVVALLSQNSLLYHKTEILLLQKPLLPHTGMGRLCTLSEPVSLSDVIERIKSHLKLRHIRLAMGMGKTLESPVKKAALCAGSGSSVLKGTEADLYLTGEMSHHDVLDAVANGISVILCEHSNTERGFLSELRDMLAIHLQNKINIIVSEKDRDPLQVA
;
A
#
# COMPACT_ATOMS: atom_id res chain seq x y z
N MET A 1 -20.67 20.26 51.65
CA MET A 1 -20.86 21.46 50.78
C MET A 1 -20.50 20.94 49.37
N GLY A 2 -21.33 20.48 48.48
CA GLY A 2 -22.65 20.91 48.05
C GLY A 2 -22.52 21.80 46.84
N LEU A 3 -22.66 21.23 45.63
CA LEU A 3 -23.20 21.93 44.47
C LEU A 3 -23.50 20.90 43.36
N HIS A 4 -24.63 20.67 43.20
CA HIS A 4 -25.74 20.30 42.35
C HIS A 4 -25.55 20.45 40.84
N HIS A 5 -25.92 19.40 40.11
CA HIS A 5 -26.73 19.25 38.89
C HIS A 5 -27.05 20.51 38.04
N LEU A 6 -26.79 20.35 36.73
CA LEU A 6 -27.69 20.86 35.68
C LEU A 6 -27.69 19.89 34.49
N LEU A 7 -28.78 19.15 34.39
CA LEU A 7 -29.20 18.35 33.22
C LEU A 7 -29.81 19.33 32.20
N GLY A 8 -29.26 19.36 30.98
CA GLY A 8 -29.85 20.05 29.83
C GLY A 8 -30.83 19.14 29.11
N GLN A 9 -32.05 19.66 28.92
CA GLN A 9 -33.15 19.02 28.19
C GLN A 9 -32.94 18.98 26.67
N PRO A 10 -33.54 18.02 25.93
CA PRO A 10 -33.44 17.96 24.48
C PRO A 10 -34.34 18.97 23.79
N LEU A 11 -33.88 19.55 22.69
CA LEU A 11 -34.60 20.43 21.79
C LEU A 11 -35.67 19.67 20.96
N PRO A 12 -36.79 20.34 20.63
CA PRO A 12 -37.89 19.70 19.90
C PRO A 12 -37.63 19.56 18.38
N VAL A 13 -38.14 18.45 17.83
CA VAL A 13 -38.14 18.13 16.39
C VAL A 13 -39.18 18.99 15.67
N PRO A 14 -38.92 19.58 14.49
CA PRO A 14 -39.90 20.33 13.74
C PRO A 14 -40.91 19.41 13.03
N GLU A 15 -42.21 19.74 13.16
CA GLU A 15 -43.36 19.07 12.56
C GLU A 15 -43.39 19.30 11.04
N ASN A 16 -43.88 18.27 10.35
CA ASN A 16 -44.03 18.17 8.89
C ASN A 16 -45.33 18.89 8.45
N PRO A 17 -45.33 19.80 7.45
CA PRO A 17 -46.49 20.64 7.14
C PRO A 17 -47.51 20.05 6.14
N PHE A 18 -47.74 18.73 6.07
CA PHE A 18 -48.66 18.10 5.11
C PHE A 18 -49.74 17.20 5.73
N ASP A 19 -50.34 17.61 6.81
CA ASP A 19 -51.57 16.96 7.30
C ASP A 19 -52.74 17.98 7.42
N ARG A 20 -53.40 18.29 6.32
CA ARG A 20 -54.80 18.78 6.28
C ARG A 20 -55.47 18.36 4.97
N CYS A 21 -56.10 17.21 4.97
CA CYS A 21 -57.13 16.86 3.99
C CYS A 21 -58.47 17.30 4.50
N MET A 22 -59.12 18.28 3.82
CA MET A 22 -60.57 18.57 3.95
C MET A 22 -61.36 17.61 3.10
N VAL A 23 -62.35 16.97 3.73
CA VAL A 23 -63.34 16.10 3.07
C VAL A 23 -64.52 16.97 2.60
N LEU A 24 -64.84 16.94 1.31
CA LEU A 24 -66.11 17.39 0.76
C LEU A 24 -66.83 16.17 0.09
N PRO A 25 -68.18 16.04 0.22
CA PRO A 25 -68.86 14.87 -0.21
C PRO A 25 -69.43 14.97 -1.66
N GLY A 26 -69.34 13.84 -2.37
CA GLY A 26 -70.26 13.48 -3.42
C GLY A 26 -69.85 13.82 -4.85
N THR A 27 -69.20 12.85 -5.54
CA THR A 27 -69.57 12.43 -6.95
C THR A 27 -68.79 11.15 -7.29
N GLN A 28 -69.49 10.09 -7.62
CA GLN A 28 -68.89 8.84 -8.11
C GLN A 28 -68.34 9.04 -9.52
N LEU A 29 -67.05 9.04 -9.63
CA LEU A 29 -66.33 8.86 -10.92
C LEU A 29 -65.69 7.47 -10.95
N VAL A 30 -66.12 6.63 -11.87
CA VAL A 30 -65.53 5.32 -12.16
C VAL A 30 -64.17 5.57 -12.82
N LEU A 31 -63.12 5.47 -12.05
CA LEU A 31 -61.74 5.51 -12.57
C LEU A 31 -61.25 4.10 -12.92
N ARG A 32 -61.00 3.86 -14.20
CA ARG A 32 -60.28 2.67 -14.68
C ARG A 32 -58.85 2.69 -14.07
N PRO A 33 -58.28 1.52 -13.66
CA PRO A 33 -56.94 1.48 -13.12
C PRO A 33 -55.95 1.81 -14.23
N LEU A 34 -55.24 2.91 -14.08
CA LEU A 34 -54.00 3.20 -14.83
C LEU A 34 -52.96 2.12 -14.46
N ARG A 35 -52.54 1.33 -15.46
CA ARG A 35 -51.41 0.41 -15.32
C ARG A 35 -50.20 1.22 -14.88
N CYS A 36 -49.68 0.92 -13.68
CA CYS A 36 -48.35 1.37 -13.26
C CYS A 36 -47.33 0.89 -14.28
N ILE A 37 -46.77 1.82 -15.05
CA ILE A 37 -45.53 1.60 -15.80
C ILE A 37 -44.44 1.47 -14.74
N PRO A 38 -43.69 0.34 -14.67
CA PRO A 38 -42.57 0.26 -13.75
C PRO A 38 -41.58 1.38 -14.10
N ALA A 39 -41.26 2.19 -13.10
CA ALA A 39 -40.21 3.20 -13.24
C ALA A 39 -38.95 2.50 -13.77
N LEU A 40 -38.61 2.78 -15.01
CA LEU A 40 -37.28 2.44 -15.54
C LEU A 40 -36.28 3.05 -14.59
N GLY A 41 -35.67 2.19 -13.76
CA GLY A 41 -34.58 2.60 -12.88
C GLY A 41 -33.55 3.33 -13.73
N ARG A 42 -33.31 4.60 -13.45
CA ARG A 42 -32.22 5.36 -14.05
C ARG A 42 -30.95 4.59 -13.68
N LEU A 43 -30.36 3.90 -14.66
CA LEU A 43 -28.98 3.44 -14.54
C LEU A 43 -28.17 4.68 -14.15
N PRO A 44 -27.34 4.60 -13.12
CA PRO A 44 -26.49 5.72 -12.76
C PRO A 44 -25.70 6.12 -14.00
N LEU A 45 -25.80 7.38 -14.39
CA LEU A 45 -24.95 7.97 -15.42
C LEU A 45 -23.50 7.80 -14.91
N ARG A 46 -22.77 6.84 -15.48
CA ARG A 46 -21.34 6.70 -15.21
C ARG A 46 -20.67 7.95 -15.73
N THR A 47 -20.12 8.74 -14.83
CA THR A 47 -19.31 9.90 -15.16
C THR A 47 -17.93 9.39 -15.59
N LEU A 48 -17.50 9.75 -16.80
CA LEU A 48 -16.15 9.49 -17.27
C LEU A 48 -15.15 10.15 -16.31
N MET A 49 -14.06 9.46 -15.99
CA MET A 49 -13.02 9.96 -15.10
C MET A 49 -11.78 10.36 -15.93
N ASP A 50 -11.23 11.53 -15.69
CA ASP A 50 -9.96 11.93 -16.31
C ASP A 50 -8.81 11.03 -15.81
N LEU A 51 -7.85 10.71 -16.68
CA LEU A 51 -6.72 9.86 -16.36
C LEU A 51 -5.95 10.34 -15.12
N ARG A 52 -5.70 11.64 -15.00
CA ARG A 52 -4.95 12.21 -13.87
C ARG A 52 -5.75 12.11 -12.57
N GLU A 53 -7.08 12.28 -12.65
CA GLU A 53 -7.97 12.07 -11.49
C GLU A 53 -7.89 10.61 -11.03
N LEU A 54 -7.94 9.64 -11.96
CA LEU A 54 -7.81 8.22 -11.64
C LEU A 54 -6.46 7.90 -11.01
N VAL A 55 -5.35 8.34 -11.62
CA VAL A 55 -4.00 8.09 -11.07
C VAL A 55 -3.84 8.72 -9.68
N SER A 56 -4.36 9.94 -9.48
CA SER A 56 -4.36 10.58 -8.16
C SER A 56 -5.16 9.75 -7.14
N ALA A 57 -6.32 9.24 -7.52
CA ALA A 57 -7.14 8.40 -6.65
C ALA A 57 -6.44 7.07 -6.32
N LEU A 58 -5.78 6.42 -7.28
CA LEU A 58 -4.99 5.20 -7.05
C LEU A 58 -3.80 5.47 -6.11
N ASN A 59 -3.10 6.60 -6.27
CA ASN A 59 -2.02 7.00 -5.37
C ASN A 59 -2.52 7.34 -3.96
N ASN A 60 -3.75 7.84 -3.81
CA ASN A 60 -4.39 8.07 -2.51
C ASN A 60 -4.89 6.76 -1.88
N PHE A 61 -5.25 5.76 -2.68
CA PHE A 61 -5.61 4.42 -2.17
C PHE A 61 -4.39 3.72 -1.57
N ALA A 62 -3.22 3.81 -2.21
CA ALA A 62 -1.95 3.33 -1.69
C ALA A 62 -0.82 4.24 -2.17
N SER A 63 -0.18 4.93 -1.23
CA SER A 63 0.96 5.80 -1.55
C SER A 63 2.10 5.01 -2.19
N LEU A 64 2.60 5.46 -3.33
CA LEU A 64 3.77 4.86 -3.99
C LEU A 64 5.03 4.91 -3.14
N SER A 65 5.10 5.78 -2.12
CA SER A 65 6.20 5.82 -1.16
C SER A 65 6.30 4.58 -0.27
N LEU A 66 5.26 3.73 -0.26
CA LEU A 66 5.25 2.45 0.46
C LEU A 66 5.89 1.32 -0.33
N ALA A 67 6.11 1.52 -1.63
CA ALA A 67 6.78 0.54 -2.47
C ALA A 67 8.24 0.37 -2.08
N ALA A 68 8.79 -0.82 -2.34
CA ALA A 68 10.20 -1.09 -2.15
C ALA A 68 11.06 -0.20 -3.06
N SER A 69 12.23 0.20 -2.60
CA SER A 69 13.10 1.16 -3.31
C SER A 69 13.62 0.66 -4.68
N TRP A 70 13.62 -0.65 -4.89
CA TRP A 70 14.03 -1.30 -6.14
C TRP A 70 12.89 -1.46 -7.15
N ASP A 71 11.65 -1.16 -6.75
CA ASP A 71 10.45 -1.41 -7.53
C ASP A 71 10.18 -0.30 -8.56
N ASN A 72 9.42 -0.62 -9.60
CA ASN A 72 8.97 0.33 -10.60
C ASN A 72 7.44 0.43 -10.61
N VAL A 73 6.91 1.35 -9.82
CA VAL A 73 5.47 1.49 -9.54
C VAL A 73 4.90 2.81 -10.07
N GLY A 74 3.59 2.87 -10.20
CA GLY A 74 2.84 4.04 -10.67
C GLY A 74 2.39 3.93 -12.12
N LEU A 75 2.22 5.07 -12.78
CA LEU A 75 1.81 5.15 -14.19
C LEU A 75 3.01 4.82 -15.08
N LEU A 76 2.98 3.65 -15.72
CA LEU A 76 4.09 3.12 -16.53
C LEU A 76 3.94 3.43 -18.02
N VAL A 77 2.70 3.51 -18.52
CA VAL A 77 2.39 3.88 -19.90
C VAL A 77 1.24 4.89 -19.88
N GLU A 78 1.47 6.06 -20.45
CA GLU A 78 0.50 7.16 -20.51
C GLU A 78 0.09 7.42 -21.94
N PRO A 79 -1.21 7.28 -22.30
CA PRO A 79 -1.75 7.74 -23.58
C PRO A 79 -1.71 9.26 -23.67
N SER A 80 -1.58 9.78 -24.91
CA SER A 80 -1.58 11.22 -25.13
C SER A 80 -2.85 11.89 -24.55
N PRO A 81 -2.73 13.03 -23.86
CA PRO A 81 -3.88 13.76 -23.33
C PRO A 81 -4.69 14.43 -24.47
N PRO A 82 -6.00 14.71 -24.28
CA PRO A 82 -6.81 14.28 -23.13
C PRO A 82 -7.12 12.78 -23.19
N HIS A 83 -7.21 12.14 -22.02
CA HIS A 83 -7.57 10.73 -21.91
C HIS A 83 -8.57 10.55 -20.78
N THR A 84 -9.71 9.94 -21.09
CA THR A 84 -10.77 9.61 -20.12
C THR A 84 -10.88 8.11 -19.96
N VAL A 85 -11.11 7.67 -18.74
CA VAL A 85 -11.24 6.27 -18.38
C VAL A 85 -12.71 5.96 -18.04
N ASN A 86 -13.26 4.98 -18.72
CA ASN A 86 -14.57 4.42 -18.45
C ASN A 86 -14.45 2.97 -17.92
N THR A 87 -13.46 2.22 -18.43
CA THR A 87 -13.24 0.82 -18.06
C THR A 87 -11.80 0.61 -17.62
N LEU A 88 -11.64 0.14 -16.36
CA LEU A 88 -10.40 -0.28 -15.74
C LEU A 88 -10.36 -1.81 -15.70
N LEU A 89 -9.32 -2.44 -16.27
CA LEU A 89 -9.07 -3.86 -16.18
C LEU A 89 -7.99 -4.14 -15.14
N LEU A 90 -8.26 -5.06 -14.22
CA LEU A 90 -7.31 -5.53 -13.19
C LEU A 90 -6.72 -6.86 -13.63
N THR A 91 -5.41 -7.00 -13.49
CA THR A 91 -4.68 -8.24 -13.75
C THR A 91 -3.51 -8.40 -12.80
N ASN A 92 -3.11 -9.62 -12.49
CA ASN A 92 -1.86 -9.87 -11.76
C ASN A 92 -0.68 -9.73 -12.73
N ASP A 93 -0.72 -10.49 -13.81
CA ASP A 93 0.30 -10.50 -14.84
C ASP A 93 -0.24 -10.00 -16.17
N LEU A 94 0.31 -8.88 -16.69
CA LEU A 94 -0.06 -8.39 -18.00
C LEU A 94 0.69 -9.17 -19.09
N THR A 95 0.03 -10.19 -19.61
CA THR A 95 0.51 -10.97 -20.75
C THR A 95 -0.07 -10.48 -22.08
N GLU A 96 0.40 -11.03 -23.22
CA GLU A 96 -0.18 -10.69 -24.53
C GLU A 96 -1.65 -11.15 -24.64
N GLU A 97 -2.04 -12.27 -24.00
CA GLU A 97 -3.43 -12.74 -23.94
C GLU A 97 -4.31 -11.76 -23.13
N VAL A 98 -3.80 -11.25 -22.02
CA VAL A 98 -4.50 -10.24 -21.20
C VAL A 98 -4.61 -8.90 -21.92
N MET A 99 -3.57 -8.50 -22.66
CA MET A 99 -3.62 -7.29 -23.49
C MET A 99 -4.68 -7.42 -24.58
N GLU A 100 -4.78 -8.57 -25.23
CA GLU A 100 -5.83 -8.84 -26.21
C GLU A 100 -7.23 -8.76 -25.58
N GLU A 101 -7.41 -9.34 -24.40
CA GLU A 101 -8.65 -9.24 -23.64
C GLU A 101 -8.99 -7.76 -23.33
N ALA A 102 -8.01 -6.96 -22.90
CA ALA A 102 -8.20 -5.55 -22.62
C ALA A 102 -8.72 -4.79 -23.84
N VAL A 103 -8.13 -5.04 -25.02
CA VAL A 103 -8.56 -4.44 -26.29
C VAL A 103 -9.99 -4.89 -26.63
N GLN A 104 -10.32 -6.18 -26.53
CA GLN A 104 -11.65 -6.71 -26.82
C GLN A 104 -12.74 -6.16 -25.89
N LYS A 105 -12.41 -6.04 -24.59
CA LYS A 105 -13.29 -5.47 -23.57
C LYS A 105 -13.32 -3.92 -23.58
N LYS A 106 -12.57 -3.29 -24.49
CA LYS A 106 -12.44 -1.83 -24.63
C LYS A 106 -12.02 -1.18 -23.30
N ALA A 107 -11.03 -1.75 -22.65
CA ALA A 107 -10.44 -1.14 -21.47
C ALA A 107 -9.67 0.11 -21.87
N ASP A 108 -9.87 1.19 -21.13
CA ASP A 108 -9.14 2.46 -21.31
C ASP A 108 -7.88 2.49 -20.42
N PHE A 109 -7.86 1.64 -19.38
CA PHE A 109 -6.79 1.60 -18.40
C PHE A 109 -6.61 0.19 -17.82
N ILE A 110 -5.36 -0.22 -17.61
CA ILE A 110 -5.00 -1.50 -17.00
C ILE A 110 -4.26 -1.22 -15.70
N LEU A 111 -4.72 -1.81 -14.59
CA LEU A 111 -3.93 -1.96 -13.38
C LEU A 111 -3.33 -3.35 -13.39
N SER A 112 -2.04 -3.43 -13.64
CA SER A 112 -1.25 -4.66 -13.57
C SER A 112 -0.54 -4.72 -12.24
N TYR A 113 -0.85 -5.73 -11.41
CA TYR A 113 -0.20 -5.87 -10.10
C TYR A 113 1.31 -5.91 -10.27
N HIS A 114 1.83 -6.84 -11.10
CA HIS A 114 3.22 -6.84 -11.51
C HIS A 114 3.49 -5.81 -12.61
N PRO A 115 4.58 -5.03 -12.51
CA PRO A 115 4.92 -4.05 -13.52
C PRO A 115 5.43 -4.74 -14.81
N PRO A 116 4.76 -4.56 -15.96
CA PRO A 116 5.26 -5.08 -17.23
C PRO A 116 6.58 -4.43 -17.64
N ILE A 117 6.83 -3.20 -17.20
CA ILE A 117 8.12 -2.51 -17.32
C ILE A 117 8.80 -2.53 -15.94
N PHE A 118 9.44 -3.64 -15.59
CA PHE A 118 10.19 -3.76 -14.33
C PHE A 118 11.58 -3.13 -14.44
N THR A 119 12.29 -3.40 -15.53
CA THR A 119 13.58 -2.78 -15.84
C THR A 119 13.42 -1.72 -16.93
N PRO A 120 14.21 -0.63 -16.90
CA PRO A 120 14.14 0.42 -17.91
C PRO A 120 14.28 -0.10 -19.33
N LEU A 121 13.36 0.29 -20.21
CA LEU A 121 13.42 -0.02 -21.64
C LEU A 121 14.37 0.94 -22.34
N LYS A 122 15.44 0.44 -22.97
CA LYS A 122 16.35 1.27 -23.80
C LYS A 122 15.72 1.70 -25.13
N ARG A 123 14.70 0.96 -25.59
CA ARG A 123 13.96 1.20 -26.83
C ARG A 123 12.58 0.55 -26.72
N VAL A 124 11.64 1.04 -27.51
CA VAL A 124 10.32 0.43 -27.67
C VAL A 124 10.20 -0.03 -29.11
N THR A 125 10.22 -1.34 -29.33
CA THR A 125 10.16 -1.99 -30.65
C THR A 125 9.20 -3.18 -30.59
N TRP A 126 9.07 -3.91 -31.70
CA TRP A 126 8.22 -5.11 -31.76
C TRP A 126 8.97 -6.42 -31.44
N LYS A 127 10.23 -6.34 -30.92
CA LYS A 127 11.10 -7.50 -30.80
C LYS A 127 10.78 -8.41 -29.60
N THR A 128 10.53 -7.82 -28.44
CA THR A 128 10.22 -8.57 -27.23
C THR A 128 8.74 -8.46 -26.90
N TRP A 129 8.20 -9.47 -26.21
CA TRP A 129 6.79 -9.47 -25.82
C TRP A 129 6.44 -8.28 -24.90
N LYS A 130 7.38 -7.87 -24.03
CA LYS A 130 7.18 -6.70 -23.15
C LYS A 130 7.12 -5.39 -23.93
N GLU A 131 7.99 -5.21 -24.92
CA GLU A 131 7.92 -4.05 -25.82
C GLU A 131 6.61 -4.04 -26.62
N ARG A 132 6.14 -5.20 -27.10
CA ARG A 132 4.85 -5.33 -27.80
C ARG A 132 3.67 -4.90 -26.93
N LEU A 133 3.67 -5.21 -25.61
CA LEU A 133 2.64 -4.72 -24.67
C LEU A 133 2.59 -3.19 -24.66
N VAL A 134 3.74 -2.53 -24.58
CA VAL A 134 3.82 -1.05 -24.57
C VAL A 134 3.33 -0.47 -25.88
N VAL A 135 3.77 -1.02 -27.02
CA VAL A 135 3.31 -0.55 -28.35
C VAL A 135 1.80 -0.70 -28.47
N ARG A 136 1.26 -1.89 -28.14
CA ARG A 136 -0.19 -2.15 -28.22
C ARG A 136 -1.00 -1.25 -27.29
N ALA A 137 -0.50 -1.00 -26.08
CA ALA A 137 -1.16 -0.09 -25.15
C ALA A 137 -1.26 1.33 -25.75
N LEU A 138 -0.17 1.86 -26.32
CA LEU A 138 -0.15 3.19 -26.97
C LEU A 138 -1.04 3.25 -28.20
N GLU A 139 -1.00 2.22 -29.08
CA GLU A 139 -1.84 2.16 -30.29
C GLU A 139 -3.33 2.15 -29.96
N HIS A 140 -3.72 1.44 -28.88
CA HIS A 140 -5.10 1.36 -28.43
C HIS A 140 -5.48 2.41 -27.38
N ARG A 141 -4.56 3.34 -27.06
CA ARG A 141 -4.75 4.39 -26.07
C ARG A 141 -5.11 3.83 -24.68
N ILE A 142 -4.49 2.73 -24.27
CA ILE A 142 -4.68 2.10 -22.97
C ILE A 142 -3.56 2.56 -22.03
N GLY A 143 -3.92 3.17 -20.89
CA GLY A 143 -2.94 3.48 -19.83
C GLY A 143 -2.58 2.23 -19.05
N ILE A 144 -1.34 2.15 -18.55
CA ILE A 144 -0.90 1.04 -17.68
C ILE A 144 -0.34 1.60 -16.38
N TYR A 145 -0.86 1.12 -15.27
CA TYR A 145 -0.44 1.45 -13.92
C TYR A 145 -0.08 0.18 -13.15
N SER A 146 0.96 0.22 -12.34
CA SER A 146 1.35 -0.88 -11.45
C SER A 146 1.52 -0.39 -10.01
N PRO A 147 0.79 -0.95 -9.04
CA PRO A 147 0.98 -0.65 -7.62
C PRO A 147 2.01 -1.55 -6.94
N HIS A 148 2.18 -2.79 -7.39
CA HIS A 148 3.06 -3.86 -6.96
C HIS A 148 3.29 -3.84 -5.44
N THR A 149 4.53 -3.65 -4.98
CA THR A 149 4.89 -3.73 -3.55
C THR A 149 4.23 -2.65 -2.67
N ALA A 150 3.70 -1.58 -3.24
CA ALA A 150 2.87 -0.64 -2.46
C ALA A 150 1.59 -1.32 -1.95
N TYR A 151 0.98 -2.23 -2.74
CA TYR A 151 -0.22 -2.97 -2.31
C TYR A 151 0.12 -4.13 -1.37
N ASP A 152 1.39 -4.57 -1.30
CA ASP A 152 1.85 -5.51 -0.27
C ASP A 152 1.86 -4.86 1.12
N ALA A 153 2.19 -3.58 1.15
CA ALA A 153 2.45 -2.87 2.40
C ALA A 153 1.18 -2.34 3.08
N ILE A 154 0.14 -1.94 2.33
CA ILE A 154 -1.05 -1.30 2.92
C ILE A 154 -1.83 -2.23 3.85
N PRO A 155 -2.55 -1.66 4.83
CA PRO A 155 -3.51 -2.35 5.66
C PRO A 155 -4.57 -2.96 4.79
N HIS A 156 -5.12 -3.90 4.60
CA HIS A 156 -6.11 -4.44 3.64
C HIS A 156 -5.53 -4.75 2.25
N GLY A 157 -4.21 -4.76 2.10
CA GLY A 157 -3.53 -5.17 0.86
C GLY A 157 -3.46 -6.70 0.72
N VAL A 158 -2.65 -7.14 -0.25
CA VAL A 158 -2.55 -8.55 -0.63
C VAL A 158 -2.13 -9.46 0.53
N ASN A 159 -1.20 -9.01 1.40
CA ASN A 159 -0.76 -9.79 2.55
C ASN A 159 -1.86 -9.97 3.61
N ASN A 160 -2.73 -8.97 3.80
CA ASN A 160 -3.90 -9.12 4.67
C ASN A 160 -4.97 -10.03 4.06
N TRP A 161 -5.16 -9.97 2.74
CA TRP A 161 -6.02 -10.90 2.03
C TRP A 161 -5.50 -12.35 2.18
N LEU A 162 -4.20 -12.58 1.98
CA LEU A 162 -3.60 -13.90 2.16
C LEU A 162 -3.77 -14.41 3.60
N ALA A 163 -3.65 -13.53 4.60
CA ALA A 163 -3.85 -13.86 6.01
C ALA A 163 -5.26 -14.37 6.32
N LYS A 164 -6.29 -13.94 5.58
CA LYS A 164 -7.67 -14.45 5.73
C LYS A 164 -7.76 -15.96 5.48
N GLY A 165 -6.85 -16.49 4.66
CA GLY A 165 -6.75 -17.94 4.43
C GLY A 165 -6.39 -18.77 5.67
N LEU A 166 -5.80 -18.16 6.70
CA LEU A 166 -5.51 -18.84 7.98
C LEU A 166 -6.74 -18.94 8.89
N GLY A 167 -7.78 -18.12 8.65
CA GLY A 167 -8.95 -17.98 9.53
C GLY A 167 -8.80 -16.82 10.52
N ALA A 168 -9.51 -16.90 11.65
CA ALA A 168 -9.51 -15.83 12.64
C ALA A 168 -8.13 -15.65 13.29
N CYS A 169 -7.50 -14.52 13.02
CA CYS A 169 -6.18 -14.16 13.54
C CYS A 169 -6.04 -12.64 13.71
N THR A 170 -5.10 -12.23 14.57
CA THR A 170 -4.55 -10.87 14.57
C THR A 170 -3.30 -10.86 13.72
N SER A 171 -3.06 -9.77 12.98
CA SER A 171 -1.88 -9.66 12.13
C SER A 171 -1.15 -8.34 12.33
N VAL A 172 0.18 -8.39 12.30
CA VAL A 172 1.07 -7.22 12.32
C VAL A 172 2.09 -7.35 11.18
N PRO A 173 2.57 -6.23 10.61
CA PRO A 173 3.61 -6.28 9.58
C PRO A 173 4.88 -6.94 10.12
N LEU A 174 5.55 -7.77 9.31
CA LEU A 174 6.87 -8.31 9.61
C LEU A 174 7.95 -7.23 9.48
N GLN A 175 7.86 -6.41 8.44
CA GLN A 175 8.74 -5.27 8.20
C GLN A 175 7.87 -4.00 8.13
N PRO A 176 7.65 -3.31 9.28
CA PRO A 176 6.84 -2.11 9.31
C PRO A 176 7.41 -1.00 8.41
N SER A 177 6.54 -0.32 7.66
CA SER A 177 6.90 0.85 6.87
C SER A 177 7.02 2.08 7.76
N THR A 178 7.92 2.98 7.40
CA THR A 178 8.03 4.29 8.03
C THR A 178 7.10 5.30 7.33
N ALA A 179 6.67 6.31 8.07
CA ALA A 179 5.98 7.44 7.46
C ALA A 179 6.85 8.05 6.35
N PRO A 180 6.26 8.45 5.21
CA PRO A 180 7.01 9.12 4.16
C PRO A 180 7.70 10.36 4.74
N GLY A 181 8.99 10.52 4.45
CA GLY A 181 9.74 11.70 4.84
C GLY A 181 9.22 12.93 4.11
N TYR A 182 9.19 14.08 4.77
CA TYR A 182 9.08 15.33 4.03
C TYR A 182 10.35 15.48 3.19
N PRO A 183 10.24 15.78 1.88
CA PRO A 183 11.39 15.88 0.99
C PRO A 183 12.50 16.83 1.46
N ALA A 184 12.15 17.78 2.31
CA ALA A 184 13.02 18.85 2.79
C ALA A 184 13.80 18.55 4.09
N GLU A 185 13.58 17.41 4.77
CA GLU A 185 14.09 17.24 6.13
C GLU A 185 15.48 16.58 6.24
N GLY A 186 15.97 15.93 5.17
CA GLY A 186 17.23 15.19 5.21
C GLY A 186 17.20 13.93 6.08
N THR A 187 18.33 13.27 6.20
CA THR A 187 18.49 12.00 6.95
C THR A 187 19.18 12.18 8.30
N HIS A 188 19.85 13.31 8.50
CA HIS A 188 20.63 13.61 9.70
C HIS A 188 20.23 14.95 10.29
N ARG A 189 20.34 15.04 11.61
CA ARG A 189 20.32 16.31 12.35
C ARG A 189 21.71 16.55 12.94
N VAL A 190 22.22 17.75 12.71
CA VAL A 190 23.44 18.22 13.33
C VAL A 190 23.08 19.32 14.34
N GLU A 191 23.60 19.18 15.55
CA GLU A 191 23.39 20.14 16.63
C GLU A 191 24.74 20.51 17.25
N PHE A 192 24.94 21.79 17.53
CA PHE A 192 26.10 22.29 18.25
C PHE A 192 25.75 23.52 19.05
N CYS A 193 26.56 23.84 20.08
CA CYS A 193 26.39 25.01 20.92
C CYS A 193 27.63 25.91 20.86
N THR A 194 27.42 27.21 20.89
CA THR A 194 28.51 28.19 20.97
C THR A 194 28.09 29.43 21.78
N GLY A 195 29.06 30.01 22.52
CA GLY A 195 28.90 31.33 23.15
C GLY A 195 29.49 32.48 22.31
N ASP A 196 30.22 32.14 21.22
CA ASP A 196 30.83 33.14 20.33
C ASP A 196 29.84 33.51 19.21
N THR A 197 29.20 34.65 19.37
CA THR A 197 28.16 35.15 18.45
C THR A 197 28.73 35.66 17.12
N GLU A 198 29.93 36.25 17.12
CA GLU A 198 30.55 36.76 15.87
C GLU A 198 30.98 35.60 14.98
N HIS A 199 31.61 34.60 15.54
CA HIS A 199 32.00 33.42 14.82
C HIS A 199 30.77 32.61 14.33
N LEU A 200 29.71 32.61 15.12
CA LEU A 200 28.44 31.92 14.77
C LEU A 200 27.86 32.47 13.47
N ASP A 201 27.76 33.78 13.30
CA ASP A 201 27.19 34.39 12.10
C ASP A 201 27.94 34.00 10.83
N MET A 202 29.27 33.93 10.94
CA MET A 202 30.14 33.48 9.82
C MET A 202 29.87 31.99 9.49
N VAL A 203 29.73 31.14 10.49
CA VAL A 203 29.48 29.71 10.31
C VAL A 203 28.07 29.52 9.73
N LEU A 204 27.07 30.21 10.24
CA LEU A 204 25.69 30.12 9.73
C LEU A 204 25.57 30.60 8.28
N SER A 205 26.33 31.64 7.89
CA SER A 205 26.38 32.08 6.50
C SER A 205 26.90 30.98 5.58
N LYS A 206 28.01 30.35 5.94
CA LYS A 206 28.57 29.23 5.15
C LYS A 206 27.66 27.99 5.12
N ILE A 207 26.99 27.68 6.23
CA ILE A 207 26.01 26.58 6.29
C ILE A 207 24.86 26.81 5.33
N LYS A 208 24.34 28.05 5.23
CA LYS A 208 23.25 28.40 4.31
C LYS A 208 23.61 28.21 2.84
N ASP A 209 24.89 28.26 2.49
CA ASP A 209 25.37 28.05 1.11
C ASP A 209 25.46 26.54 0.75
N ILE A 210 25.42 25.62 1.73
CA ILE A 210 25.46 24.18 1.49
C ILE A 210 24.08 23.73 1.02
N GLN A 211 24.04 23.02 -0.11
CA GLN A 211 22.79 22.46 -0.63
C GLN A 211 22.26 21.30 0.23
N GLU A 212 20.96 21.02 0.15
CA GLU A 212 20.31 19.93 0.88
C GLU A 212 20.36 20.08 2.42
N ILE A 213 20.39 21.34 2.91
CA ILE A 213 20.18 21.68 4.29
C ILE A 213 18.74 22.20 4.46
N SER A 214 18.10 21.80 5.56
CA SER A 214 16.76 22.21 5.93
C SER A 214 16.65 22.44 7.43
N CYS A 215 15.56 23.05 7.86
CA CYS A 215 15.24 23.27 9.28
C CYS A 215 16.39 23.91 10.09
N LEU A 216 17.16 24.81 9.48
CA LEU A 216 18.22 25.54 10.20
C LEU A 216 17.57 26.49 11.21
N THR A 217 17.79 26.23 12.48
CA THR A 217 17.21 26.99 13.61
C THR A 217 18.27 27.28 14.66
N THR A 218 18.10 28.41 15.36
CA THR A 218 18.95 28.79 16.48
C THR A 218 18.09 29.03 17.72
N PHE A 219 18.55 28.56 18.87
CA PHE A 219 17.85 28.70 20.13
C PHE A 219 18.80 29.22 21.21
N PRO A 220 18.36 30.11 22.12
CA PRO A 220 19.11 30.40 23.34
C PRO A 220 19.25 29.09 24.15
N ALA A 221 20.45 28.84 24.61
CA ALA A 221 20.78 27.72 25.48
C ALA A 221 21.63 28.20 26.65
N ARG A 222 21.60 27.46 27.75
CA ARG A 222 22.43 27.75 28.92
C ARG A 222 23.16 26.49 29.32
N ALA A 223 24.47 26.53 29.39
CA ALA A 223 25.31 25.44 29.85
C ALA A 223 26.29 25.96 30.87
N GLU A 224 26.36 25.31 32.03
CA GLU A 224 27.32 25.65 33.13
C GLU A 224 27.28 27.16 33.53
N ASP A 225 26.09 27.75 33.57
CA ASP A 225 25.83 29.19 33.84
C ASP A 225 26.27 30.21 32.78
N GLU A 226 26.77 29.72 31.61
CA GLU A 226 27.08 30.56 30.45
C GLU A 226 25.90 30.61 29.46
N GLU A 227 25.57 31.79 28.94
CA GLU A 227 24.64 31.95 27.82
C GLU A 227 25.30 31.47 26.54
N GLN A 228 24.62 30.56 25.85
CA GLN A 228 25.08 29.98 24.59
C GLN A 228 23.94 30.01 23.57
N THR A 229 24.29 29.82 22.30
CA THR A 229 23.33 29.58 21.24
C THR A 229 23.46 28.15 20.77
N ARG A 230 22.36 27.40 20.81
CA ARG A 230 22.26 26.08 20.18
C ARG A 230 21.79 26.24 18.76
N VAL A 231 22.52 25.65 17.84
CA VAL A 231 22.17 25.55 16.42
C VAL A 231 21.72 24.14 16.14
N SER A 232 20.60 24.01 15.41
CA SER A 232 20.09 22.72 14.94
C SER A 232 19.76 22.83 13.46
N LEU A 233 20.21 21.87 12.67
CA LEU A 233 19.90 21.79 11.25
C LEU A 233 19.70 20.33 10.82
N ASN A 234 18.88 20.13 9.79
CA ASN A 234 18.73 18.83 9.15
C ASN A 234 19.47 18.83 7.81
N CYS A 235 20.06 17.70 7.41
CA CYS A 235 20.82 17.60 6.17
C CYS A 235 20.77 16.18 5.57
N SER A 236 21.06 16.08 4.28
CA SER A 236 21.31 14.79 3.64
C SER A 236 22.67 14.19 4.08
N GLN A 237 22.89 12.92 3.78
CA GLN A 237 24.18 12.26 4.00
C GLN A 237 25.33 12.98 3.27
N LYS A 238 25.08 13.54 2.10
CA LYS A 238 26.07 14.28 1.31
C LYS A 238 26.40 15.61 2.00
N ALA A 239 25.38 16.40 2.33
CA ALA A 239 25.55 17.68 3.00
C ALA A 239 26.18 17.54 4.40
N LEU A 240 25.94 16.41 5.10
CA LEU A 240 26.56 16.11 6.38
C LEU A 240 28.08 16.18 6.31
N MET A 241 28.69 15.63 5.26
CA MET A 241 30.15 15.63 5.09
C MET A 241 30.69 17.06 4.94
N GLU A 242 29.94 17.92 4.23
CA GLU A 242 30.34 19.34 4.05
C GLU A 242 30.16 20.12 5.35
N VAL A 243 29.08 19.89 6.10
CA VAL A 243 28.84 20.51 7.42
C VAL A 243 29.93 20.09 8.41
N VAL A 244 30.26 18.81 8.50
CA VAL A 244 31.29 18.30 9.40
C VAL A 244 32.67 18.88 9.02
N ALA A 245 33.00 18.96 7.73
CA ALA A 245 34.24 19.57 7.27
C ALA A 245 34.31 21.07 7.64
N LEU A 246 33.20 21.79 7.55
CA LEU A 246 33.12 23.18 7.96
C LEU A 246 33.33 23.34 9.48
N LEU A 247 32.60 22.57 10.29
CA LEU A 247 32.67 22.63 11.74
C LEU A 247 34.04 22.19 12.28
N SER A 248 34.74 21.29 11.61
CA SER A 248 36.07 20.81 11.99
C SER A 248 37.16 21.89 11.91
N GLN A 249 36.89 23.00 11.18
CA GLN A 249 37.81 24.16 11.15
C GLN A 249 37.86 24.90 12.50
N ASN A 250 36.88 24.69 13.38
CA ASN A 250 36.84 25.20 14.74
C ASN A 250 36.74 24.04 15.73
N SER A 251 37.85 23.78 16.44
CA SER A 251 37.95 22.65 17.38
C SER A 251 36.88 22.69 18.48
N LEU A 252 36.50 23.88 18.98
CA LEU A 252 35.47 24.02 20.02
C LEU A 252 34.08 23.65 19.51
N LEU A 253 33.72 24.08 18.31
CA LEU A 253 32.44 23.73 17.69
C LEU A 253 32.39 22.24 17.38
N TYR A 254 33.47 21.70 16.81
CA TYR A 254 33.58 20.31 16.45
C TYR A 254 33.34 19.37 17.65
N HIS A 255 34.01 19.63 18.76
CA HIS A 255 33.84 18.83 19.99
C HIS A 255 32.46 18.93 20.64
N LYS A 256 31.74 20.03 20.39
CA LYS A 256 30.36 20.24 20.90
C LYS A 256 29.31 19.84 19.89
N THR A 257 29.70 19.23 18.77
CA THR A 257 28.79 18.80 17.69
C THR A 257 28.22 17.41 17.97
N GLU A 258 26.91 17.30 17.94
CA GLU A 258 26.15 16.07 18.00
C GLU A 258 25.52 15.77 16.63
N ILE A 259 25.56 14.52 16.20
CA ILE A 259 24.94 14.06 14.96
C ILE A 259 23.93 12.98 15.30
N LEU A 260 22.67 13.22 14.92
CA LEU A 260 21.55 12.35 15.17
C LEU A 260 21.01 11.81 13.84
N LEU A 261 20.82 10.51 13.74
CA LEU A 261 20.11 9.93 12.61
C LEU A 261 18.59 10.17 12.79
N LEU A 262 17.98 10.81 11.82
CA LEU A 262 16.55 11.07 11.85
C LEU A 262 15.78 9.79 11.47
N GLN A 263 14.92 9.35 12.35
CA GLN A 263 14.01 8.24 12.11
C GLN A 263 12.59 8.74 12.02
N LYS A 264 11.85 8.27 11.03
CA LYS A 264 10.42 8.53 10.91
C LYS A 264 9.63 7.54 11.75
N PRO A 265 8.47 7.93 12.30
CA PRO A 265 7.62 6.99 13.01
C PRO A 265 7.15 5.87 12.09
N LEU A 266 6.98 4.69 12.68
CA LEU A 266 6.40 3.55 11.98
C LEU A 266 4.92 3.81 11.72
N LEU A 267 4.44 3.41 10.53
CA LEU A 267 3.03 3.45 10.20
C LEU A 267 2.31 2.25 10.82
N PRO A 268 1.25 2.48 11.60
CA PRO A 268 0.47 1.38 12.18
C PRO A 268 -0.07 0.46 11.09
N HIS A 269 0.08 -0.85 11.28
CA HIS A 269 -0.45 -1.89 10.41
C HIS A 269 0.02 -1.87 8.94
N THR A 270 0.99 -1.02 8.61
CA THR A 270 1.53 -0.84 7.25
C THR A 270 2.96 -1.40 7.19
N GLY A 271 3.26 -2.19 6.16
CA GLY A 271 4.57 -2.81 5.96
C GLY A 271 4.49 -4.14 5.25
N MET A 272 5.63 -4.74 4.96
CA MET A 272 5.75 -5.98 4.20
C MET A 272 5.46 -7.21 5.07
N GLY A 273 4.85 -8.22 4.43
CA GLY A 273 4.49 -9.48 5.06
C GLY A 273 3.54 -9.31 6.26
N ARG A 274 3.18 -10.41 6.89
CA ARG A 274 2.37 -10.40 8.14
C ARG A 274 2.81 -11.51 9.07
N LEU A 275 2.96 -11.17 10.35
CA LEU A 275 2.97 -12.15 11.43
C LEU A 275 1.53 -12.27 11.95
N CYS A 276 0.95 -13.44 11.75
CA CYS A 276 -0.42 -13.75 12.15
C CYS A 276 -0.41 -14.60 13.43
N THR A 277 -1.18 -14.17 14.43
CA THR A 277 -1.44 -14.98 15.63
C THR A 277 -2.87 -15.46 15.57
N LEU A 278 -3.08 -16.76 15.40
CA LEU A 278 -4.41 -17.37 15.33
C LEU A 278 -5.10 -17.23 16.69
N SER A 279 -6.42 -17.04 16.69
CA SER A 279 -7.21 -16.95 17.91
C SER A 279 -7.06 -18.21 18.76
N GLU A 280 -7.14 -19.39 18.11
CA GLU A 280 -6.89 -20.70 18.70
C GLU A 280 -5.83 -21.44 17.86
N PRO A 281 -4.98 -22.28 18.50
CA PRO A 281 -4.09 -23.16 17.74
C PRO A 281 -4.90 -24.12 16.87
N VAL A 282 -4.43 -24.33 15.64
CA VAL A 282 -5.10 -25.18 14.63
C VAL A 282 -4.08 -26.19 14.12
N SER A 283 -4.49 -27.41 13.80
CA SER A 283 -3.59 -28.40 13.23
C SER A 283 -2.99 -27.93 11.90
N LEU A 284 -1.78 -28.34 11.57
CA LEU A 284 -1.17 -28.02 10.28
C LEU A 284 -2.02 -28.53 9.11
N SER A 285 -2.65 -29.71 9.25
CA SER A 285 -3.58 -30.27 8.27
C SER A 285 -4.76 -29.34 7.98
N ASP A 286 -5.39 -28.80 9.04
CA ASP A 286 -6.52 -27.87 8.87
C ASP A 286 -6.09 -26.56 8.24
N VAL A 287 -4.91 -26.05 8.62
CA VAL A 287 -4.36 -24.83 7.99
C VAL A 287 -4.13 -25.05 6.50
N ILE A 288 -3.58 -26.21 6.09
CA ILE A 288 -3.40 -26.55 4.68
C ILE A 288 -4.73 -26.52 3.93
N GLU A 289 -5.78 -27.15 4.45
CA GLU A 289 -7.08 -27.17 3.77
C GLU A 289 -7.73 -25.78 3.70
N ARG A 290 -7.58 -24.96 4.74
CA ARG A 290 -8.04 -23.56 4.73
C ARG A 290 -7.33 -22.75 3.64
N ILE A 291 -6.00 -22.87 3.52
CA ILE A 291 -5.19 -22.17 2.50
C ILE A 291 -5.60 -22.64 1.10
N LYS A 292 -5.70 -23.95 0.87
CA LYS A 292 -6.16 -24.49 -0.41
C LYS A 292 -7.54 -23.99 -0.80
N SER A 293 -8.47 -23.95 0.14
CA SER A 293 -9.81 -23.41 -0.07
C SER A 293 -9.80 -21.92 -0.41
N HIS A 294 -9.04 -21.11 0.35
CA HIS A 294 -8.94 -19.67 0.16
C HIS A 294 -8.34 -19.31 -1.22
N LEU A 295 -7.23 -19.97 -1.57
CA LEU A 295 -6.52 -19.76 -2.83
C LEU A 295 -7.14 -20.52 -4.01
N LYS A 296 -8.13 -21.39 -3.77
CA LYS A 296 -8.77 -22.28 -4.77
C LYS A 296 -7.76 -23.21 -5.45
N LEU A 297 -6.78 -23.70 -4.68
CA LEU A 297 -5.73 -24.59 -5.18
C LEU A 297 -6.04 -26.05 -4.82
N ARG A 298 -5.79 -26.96 -5.78
CA ARG A 298 -5.86 -28.41 -5.53
C ARG A 298 -4.62 -28.91 -4.82
N HIS A 299 -3.47 -28.34 -5.12
CA HIS A 299 -2.15 -28.75 -4.65
C HIS A 299 -1.37 -27.56 -4.11
N ILE A 300 -0.57 -27.79 -3.09
CA ILE A 300 0.44 -26.90 -2.55
C ILE A 300 1.70 -27.70 -2.30
N ARG A 301 2.83 -27.04 -2.10
CA ARG A 301 4.06 -27.71 -1.66
C ARG A 301 4.23 -27.51 -0.15
N LEU A 302 4.53 -28.59 0.57
CA LEU A 302 4.74 -28.60 2.01
C LEU A 302 6.15 -29.11 2.34
N ALA A 303 6.85 -28.36 3.19
CA ALA A 303 8.01 -28.85 3.91
C ALA A 303 7.68 -28.83 5.41
N MET A 304 7.72 -30.00 6.06
CA MET A 304 7.45 -30.08 7.50
C MET A 304 8.69 -29.70 8.31
N GLY A 305 8.50 -28.86 9.32
CA GLY A 305 9.53 -28.50 10.29
C GLY A 305 10.04 -29.71 11.05
N MET A 306 11.30 -29.69 11.45
CA MET A 306 11.90 -30.78 12.20
C MET A 306 11.10 -31.08 13.48
N GLY A 307 10.74 -32.35 13.68
CA GLY A 307 9.93 -32.79 14.82
C GLY A 307 8.43 -32.47 14.72
N LYS A 308 7.95 -31.91 13.62
CA LYS A 308 6.54 -31.62 13.38
C LYS A 308 5.82 -32.73 12.61
N THR A 309 4.51 -32.76 12.73
CA THR A 309 3.59 -33.64 12.01
C THR A 309 2.42 -32.83 11.46
N LEU A 310 1.53 -33.44 10.70
CA LEU A 310 0.30 -32.79 10.22
C LEU A 310 -0.65 -32.38 11.37
N GLU A 311 -0.54 -33.04 12.52
CA GLU A 311 -1.33 -32.74 13.72
C GLU A 311 -0.67 -31.68 14.63
N SER A 312 0.54 -31.23 14.29
CA SER A 312 1.23 -30.20 15.06
C SER A 312 0.43 -28.91 15.08
N PRO A 313 0.29 -28.25 16.24
CA PRO A 313 -0.48 -27.01 16.35
C PRO A 313 0.28 -25.86 15.69
N VAL A 314 -0.44 -25.04 14.96
CA VAL A 314 -0.01 -23.75 14.41
C VAL A 314 -0.72 -22.65 15.21
N LYS A 315 0.03 -21.83 15.92
CA LYS A 315 -0.45 -20.65 16.65
C LYS A 315 0.02 -19.36 15.99
N LYS A 316 1.27 -19.36 15.53
CA LYS A 316 1.87 -18.24 14.81
C LYS A 316 2.23 -18.63 13.39
N ALA A 317 1.78 -17.86 12.42
CA ALA A 317 2.15 -18.01 11.02
C ALA A 317 2.73 -16.70 10.48
N ALA A 318 3.91 -16.78 9.87
CA ALA A 318 4.47 -15.66 9.12
C ALA A 318 4.19 -15.85 7.63
N LEU A 319 3.71 -14.81 6.97
CA LEU A 319 3.36 -14.89 5.55
C LEU A 319 3.82 -13.67 4.75
N CYS A 320 4.07 -13.93 3.47
CA CYS A 320 4.34 -12.92 2.47
C CYS A 320 3.88 -13.45 1.12
N ALA A 321 3.07 -12.68 0.39
CA ALA A 321 2.67 -13.01 -0.97
C ALA A 321 3.88 -12.98 -1.91
N GLY A 322 3.79 -13.67 -3.05
CA GLY A 322 4.86 -13.73 -4.05
C GLY A 322 6.13 -14.41 -3.53
N SER A 323 7.26 -13.76 -3.65
CA SER A 323 8.58 -14.26 -3.20
C SER A 323 8.92 -13.75 -1.80
N GLY A 324 8.60 -14.52 -0.76
CA GLY A 324 8.67 -14.11 0.63
C GLY A 324 9.97 -14.37 1.37
N SER A 325 10.97 -15.03 0.77
CA SER A 325 12.20 -15.46 1.48
C SER A 325 12.83 -14.35 2.33
N SER A 326 13.06 -13.18 1.75
CA SER A 326 13.75 -12.07 2.43
C SER A 326 12.93 -11.44 3.57
N VAL A 327 11.61 -11.52 3.48
CA VAL A 327 10.68 -10.95 4.47
C VAL A 327 10.47 -11.92 5.64
N LEU A 328 10.43 -13.22 5.36
CA LEU A 328 10.13 -14.27 6.35
C LEU A 328 11.36 -14.72 7.15
N LYS A 329 12.55 -14.58 6.57
CA LYS A 329 13.80 -15.10 7.16
C LYS A 329 14.04 -14.59 8.58
N GLY A 330 14.27 -15.54 9.50
CA GLY A 330 14.57 -15.23 10.90
C GLY A 330 13.35 -14.89 11.76
N THR A 331 12.13 -14.95 11.22
CA THR A 331 10.90 -14.74 11.98
C THR A 331 10.54 -15.98 12.80
N GLU A 332 10.31 -15.82 14.10
CA GLU A 332 9.81 -16.89 14.96
C GLU A 332 8.33 -17.17 14.68
N ALA A 333 8.04 -18.33 14.09
CA ALA A 333 6.68 -18.79 13.80
C ALA A 333 6.63 -20.33 13.75
N ASP A 334 5.43 -20.89 13.79
CA ASP A 334 5.20 -22.33 13.59
C ASP A 334 5.15 -22.69 12.10
N LEU A 335 4.78 -21.70 11.26
CA LEU A 335 4.52 -21.87 9.85
C LEU A 335 4.98 -20.63 9.04
N TYR A 336 5.64 -20.86 7.92
CA TYR A 336 5.83 -19.89 6.85
C TYR A 336 4.88 -20.18 5.70
N LEU A 337 4.18 -19.16 5.21
CA LEU A 337 3.29 -19.23 4.05
C LEU A 337 3.74 -18.19 3.02
N THR A 338 4.07 -18.64 1.80
CA THR A 338 4.47 -17.75 0.72
C THR A 338 4.22 -18.39 -0.65
N GLY A 339 4.37 -17.64 -1.73
CA GLY A 339 4.35 -18.19 -3.07
C GLY A 339 5.61 -18.99 -3.38
N GLU A 340 6.77 -18.35 -3.20
CA GLU A 340 8.08 -18.93 -3.54
C GLU A 340 9.10 -18.71 -2.42
N MET A 341 9.99 -19.67 -2.28
CA MET A 341 11.14 -19.60 -1.37
C MET A 341 12.29 -20.45 -1.95
N SER A 342 13.53 -19.99 -1.75
CA SER A 342 14.69 -20.75 -2.23
C SER A 342 14.83 -22.09 -1.48
N HIS A 343 15.43 -23.09 -2.15
CA HIS A 343 15.64 -24.40 -1.54
C HIS A 343 16.39 -24.31 -0.20
N HIS A 344 17.43 -23.49 -0.12
CA HIS A 344 18.23 -23.35 1.10
C HIS A 344 17.47 -22.65 2.23
N ASP A 345 16.66 -21.62 1.90
CA ASP A 345 15.82 -20.95 2.92
C ASP A 345 14.74 -21.90 3.47
N VAL A 346 14.20 -22.81 2.64
CA VAL A 346 13.29 -23.87 3.10
C VAL A 346 14.01 -24.83 4.04
N LEU A 347 15.23 -25.26 3.70
CA LEU A 347 16.03 -26.14 4.59
C LEU A 347 16.33 -25.48 5.93
N ASP A 348 16.68 -24.20 5.91
CA ASP A 348 16.94 -23.42 7.13
C ASP A 348 15.68 -23.33 8.02
N ALA A 349 14.52 -23.02 7.43
CA ALA A 349 13.25 -22.97 8.16
C ALA A 349 12.90 -24.35 8.78
N VAL A 350 13.00 -25.41 8.01
CA VAL A 350 12.73 -26.79 8.46
C VAL A 350 13.66 -27.20 9.59
N ALA A 351 14.97 -26.91 9.49
CA ALA A 351 15.94 -27.20 10.54
C ALA A 351 15.62 -26.47 11.86
N ASN A 352 15.01 -25.29 11.79
CA ASN A 352 14.54 -24.51 12.94
C ASN A 352 13.14 -24.94 13.43
N GLY A 353 12.59 -26.04 12.95
CA GLY A 353 11.28 -26.56 13.36
C GLY A 353 10.08 -25.80 12.79
N ILE A 354 10.30 -24.95 11.77
CA ILE A 354 9.24 -24.16 11.11
C ILE A 354 8.77 -24.93 9.87
N SER A 355 7.47 -25.19 9.76
CA SER A 355 6.87 -25.75 8.56
C SER A 355 6.74 -24.68 7.48
N VAL A 356 6.85 -25.06 6.20
CA VAL A 356 6.77 -24.14 5.06
C VAL A 356 5.72 -24.59 4.08
N ILE A 357 4.79 -23.70 3.73
CA ILE A 357 3.81 -23.90 2.65
C ILE A 357 4.16 -22.96 1.49
N LEU A 358 4.34 -23.54 0.30
CA LEU A 358 4.56 -22.79 -0.94
C LEU A 358 3.39 -23.01 -1.89
N CYS A 359 2.84 -21.93 -2.42
CA CYS A 359 1.62 -21.93 -3.22
C CYS A 359 1.83 -21.49 -4.68
N GLU A 360 3.06 -21.32 -5.13
CA GLU A 360 3.51 -20.63 -6.34
C GLU A 360 3.23 -19.12 -6.28
N HIS A 361 4.05 -18.33 -7.01
CA HIS A 361 4.14 -16.88 -6.87
C HIS A 361 2.77 -16.19 -6.98
N SER A 362 2.24 -16.19 -8.18
CA SER A 362 1.04 -15.43 -8.50
C SER A 362 -0.25 -15.99 -7.90
N ASN A 363 -0.26 -17.24 -7.44
CA ASN A 363 -1.41 -17.81 -6.73
C ASN A 363 -1.65 -17.20 -5.35
N THR A 364 -0.61 -16.65 -4.72
CA THR A 364 -0.73 -15.92 -3.44
C THR A 364 -1.18 -14.47 -3.61
N GLU A 365 -1.42 -14.02 -4.83
CA GLU A 365 -1.72 -12.63 -5.19
C GLU A 365 -3.01 -12.50 -6.01
N ARG A 366 -3.18 -13.29 -7.08
CA ARG A 366 -4.24 -13.14 -8.07
C ARG A 366 -5.64 -13.11 -7.47
N GLY A 367 -5.91 -13.92 -6.45
CA GLY A 367 -7.23 -13.94 -5.80
C GLY A 367 -7.59 -12.62 -5.10
N PHE A 368 -6.61 -11.83 -4.72
CA PHE A 368 -6.80 -10.49 -4.15
C PHE A 368 -7.49 -9.53 -5.12
N LEU A 369 -7.30 -9.70 -6.44
CA LEU A 369 -7.88 -8.79 -7.44
C LEU A 369 -9.40 -8.67 -7.35
N SER A 370 -10.10 -9.71 -6.91
CA SER A 370 -11.56 -9.64 -6.71
C SER A 370 -11.94 -8.72 -5.55
N GLU A 371 -11.20 -8.79 -4.45
CA GLU A 371 -11.39 -7.90 -3.29
C GLU A 371 -10.94 -6.46 -3.64
N LEU A 372 -9.82 -6.34 -4.34
CA LEU A 372 -9.32 -5.05 -4.83
C LEU A 372 -10.34 -4.34 -5.73
N ARG A 373 -11.00 -5.07 -6.65
CA ARG A 373 -12.07 -4.52 -7.48
C ARG A 373 -13.16 -3.87 -6.62
N ASP A 374 -13.62 -4.57 -5.60
CA ASP A 374 -14.71 -4.09 -4.76
C ASP A 374 -14.28 -2.89 -3.91
N MET A 375 -13.06 -2.91 -3.38
CA MET A 375 -12.48 -1.76 -2.66
C MET A 375 -12.28 -0.55 -3.56
N LEU A 376 -11.75 -0.73 -4.77
CA LEU A 376 -11.59 0.36 -5.74
C LEU A 376 -12.92 0.89 -6.23
N ALA A 377 -13.94 0.04 -6.40
CA ALA A 377 -15.28 0.50 -6.79
C ALA A 377 -15.85 1.49 -5.75
N ILE A 378 -15.68 1.18 -4.46
CA ILE A 378 -16.09 2.08 -3.37
C ILE A 378 -15.22 3.35 -3.37
N HIS A 379 -13.91 3.22 -3.45
CA HIS A 379 -12.95 4.33 -3.42
C HIS A 379 -13.18 5.32 -4.58
N LEU A 380 -13.47 4.80 -5.77
CA LEU A 380 -13.77 5.57 -6.97
C LEU A 380 -15.27 5.93 -7.10
N GLN A 381 -16.07 5.70 -6.05
CA GLN A 381 -17.51 6.06 -6.01
C GLN A 381 -18.31 5.46 -7.18
N ASN A 382 -17.92 4.28 -7.67
CA ASN A 382 -18.52 3.62 -8.84
C ASN A 382 -18.57 4.47 -10.12
N LYS A 383 -17.69 5.47 -10.26
CA LYS A 383 -17.65 6.35 -11.44
C LYS A 383 -17.23 5.61 -12.71
N ILE A 384 -16.40 4.57 -12.61
CA ILE A 384 -15.91 3.78 -13.75
C ILE A 384 -16.25 2.31 -13.62
N ASN A 385 -16.19 1.58 -14.71
CA ASN A 385 -16.35 0.14 -14.73
C ASN A 385 -15.02 -0.54 -14.37
N ILE A 386 -15.03 -1.42 -13.36
CA ILE A 386 -13.84 -2.17 -12.95
C ILE A 386 -14.08 -3.64 -13.21
N ILE A 387 -13.24 -4.25 -14.01
CA ILE A 387 -13.30 -5.68 -14.37
C ILE A 387 -12.00 -6.37 -14.01
N VAL A 388 -12.07 -7.63 -13.64
CA VAL A 388 -10.90 -8.49 -13.42
C VAL A 388 -10.69 -9.32 -14.68
N SER A 389 -9.44 -9.49 -15.09
CA SER A 389 -9.09 -10.33 -16.24
C SER A 389 -9.53 -11.77 -16.03
N GLU A 390 -10.07 -12.37 -17.08
CA GLU A 390 -10.43 -13.80 -17.16
C GLU A 390 -9.32 -14.61 -17.86
N LYS A 391 -8.34 -13.95 -18.46
CA LYS A 391 -7.20 -14.56 -19.16
C LYS A 391 -5.96 -14.67 -18.30
N ASP A 392 -5.92 -13.89 -17.21
CA ASP A 392 -4.82 -13.93 -16.23
C ASP A 392 -4.82 -15.27 -15.48
N ARG A 393 -3.74 -16.01 -15.61
CA ARG A 393 -3.56 -17.33 -14.99
C ARG A 393 -2.09 -17.58 -14.67
N ASP A 394 -1.85 -18.48 -13.70
CA ASP A 394 -0.50 -18.95 -13.43
C ASP A 394 0.04 -19.70 -14.66
N PRO A 395 1.25 -19.36 -15.14
CA PRO A 395 1.87 -20.12 -16.24
C PRO A 395 2.28 -21.54 -15.85
N LEU A 396 2.48 -21.80 -14.54
CA LEU A 396 2.86 -23.11 -14.03
C LEU A 396 1.62 -23.94 -13.73
N GLN A 397 1.65 -25.20 -14.14
CA GLN A 397 0.58 -26.16 -13.89
C GLN A 397 1.17 -27.45 -13.33
N VAL A 398 0.43 -28.09 -12.42
CA VAL A 398 0.76 -29.43 -11.94
C VAL A 398 0.27 -30.42 -12.97
N ALA A 399 1.22 -31.16 -13.57
CA ALA A 399 0.98 -32.19 -14.62
C ALA A 399 0.86 -33.60 -14.02
#